data_4c506a54256b8fa1db7a24e6317a5c8f
#
_entry.id   4c506a54256b8fa1db7a24e6317a5c8f
#
_cell.length_a   1.000
_cell.length_b   1.000
_cell.length_c   1.000
_cell.angle_alpha   90.00
_cell.angle_beta   90.00
_cell.angle_gamma   90.00
#
_symmetry.space_group_name_H-M   'P 1'
#
loop_
_entity.id
_entity.type
_entity.pdbx_description
1 polymer ?
#
loop_
_entity_poly.entity_id
_entity_poly.type
_entity_poly.pdbx_seq_one_letter_code
_entity_poly.pdbx_strand_id
1 'polypeptide(L)'
;MVFSSFEFLFRFLPAFLIIYFITPKKFRNAVLFLGSIAFYTYGEAQYVLLLLASVTVNYVIARSMYKTPEDGRGRRQAVLLVLALCYDFGMLFFFKYSGLTTKLPLGISFYTFQIAAYVIDVYRGIVPAEKSYVNLGTYLTMFPQLIAGPIVNYTEVSSCLKRRTVTARDFESGIRILVIGLGSKVIIADRVGMLWNNVQTIGFNSISTPLAWLGAVAYSMELYFDFAGYSMMAIGLGKMLGFQIPVNFRFPYISKSVTEFWRRWHITLGRWFRDYVYIPLGGSRKGRLRTMFNLFAVWILTALWHGAGYNFLIWGGMLLGALFLEKLFLLPFLQKSKVIGHVYLLLFVPVTWMAFTITDVHQLGIYLTRMFPFVNAHTGMVNSMDYIKYLKDYDSLLAMGVLFATPVPAVIYGRIKRGMFGTLAIAVIFALSMYYLAVSANNPFLYFNF
;
A
#
# COMPACT_ATOMS: atom_id res chain seq x y z
N MET A 1 -16.01 7.57 -0.70
CA MET A 1 -15.26 8.84 -0.95
C MET A 1 -13.79 8.50 -1.06
N VAL A 2 -13.06 9.06 -2.03
CA VAL A 2 -11.61 8.84 -2.21
C VAL A 2 -10.85 10.13 -1.98
N PHE A 3 -9.58 10.06 -1.54
CA PHE A 3 -8.78 11.27 -1.25
C PHE A 3 -8.54 12.17 -2.47
N SER A 4 -8.50 11.56 -3.65
CA SER A 4 -8.38 12.26 -4.93
C SER A 4 -9.75 12.62 -5.52
N SER A 5 -10.68 13.14 -4.73
CA SER A 5 -11.98 13.63 -5.23
C SER A 5 -12.26 15.05 -4.76
N PHE A 6 -13.03 15.80 -5.55
CA PHE A 6 -13.46 17.14 -5.18
C PHE A 6 -14.28 17.16 -3.89
N GLU A 7 -15.14 16.15 -3.68
CA GLU A 7 -15.95 16.02 -2.46
C GLU A 7 -15.07 15.89 -1.22
N PHE A 8 -13.98 15.12 -1.32
CA PHE A 8 -13.04 14.97 -0.21
C PHE A 8 -12.27 16.26 0.03
N LEU A 9 -11.65 16.82 -1.02
CA LEU A 9 -10.70 17.94 -0.89
C LEU A 9 -11.38 19.25 -0.49
N PHE A 10 -12.60 19.52 -1.00
CA PHE A 10 -13.25 20.82 -0.84
C PHE A 10 -14.50 20.81 0.06
N ARG A 11 -15.07 19.64 0.36
CA ARG A 11 -16.24 19.54 1.24
C ARG A 11 -15.88 18.84 2.54
N PHE A 12 -15.49 17.56 2.48
CA PHE A 12 -15.27 16.77 3.69
C PHE A 12 -14.06 17.27 4.50
N LEU A 13 -12.88 17.37 3.87
CA LEU A 13 -11.64 17.69 4.58
C LEU A 13 -11.68 19.07 5.25
N PRO A 14 -12.09 20.17 4.58
CA PRO A 14 -12.17 21.47 5.23
C PRO A 14 -13.17 21.50 6.38
N ALA A 15 -14.39 20.97 6.18
CA ALA A 15 -15.41 20.91 7.22
C ALA A 15 -14.94 20.10 8.43
N PHE A 16 -14.36 18.93 8.19
CA PHE A 16 -13.79 18.08 9.24
C PHE A 16 -12.67 18.78 10.02
N LEU A 17 -11.72 19.43 9.33
CA LEU A 17 -10.62 20.15 9.98
C LEU A 17 -11.10 21.31 10.83
N ILE A 18 -12.09 22.08 10.37
CA ILE A 18 -12.71 23.16 11.16
C ILE A 18 -13.27 22.60 12.45
N ILE A 19 -14.12 21.56 12.37
CA ILE A 19 -14.73 20.92 13.55
C ILE A 19 -13.64 20.37 14.47
N TYR A 20 -12.62 19.69 13.92
CA TYR A 20 -11.54 19.10 14.67
C TYR A 20 -10.71 20.11 15.45
N PHE A 21 -10.37 21.26 14.85
CA PHE A 21 -9.54 22.27 15.51
C PHE A 21 -10.30 23.16 16.51
N ILE A 22 -11.58 23.43 16.27
CA ILE A 22 -12.46 24.12 17.21
C ILE A 22 -12.73 23.24 18.46
N THR A 23 -12.77 21.94 18.28
CA THR A 23 -13.05 20.99 19.38
C THR A 23 -11.94 21.02 20.43
N PRO A 24 -12.29 21.09 21.73
CA PRO A 24 -11.33 20.97 22.83
C PRO A 24 -10.50 19.68 22.74
N LYS A 25 -9.22 19.77 23.09
CA LYS A 25 -8.24 18.67 22.90
C LYS A 25 -8.71 17.31 23.42
N LYS A 26 -9.44 17.29 24.57
CA LYS A 26 -9.95 16.06 25.21
C LYS A 26 -10.97 15.31 24.34
N PHE A 27 -11.67 15.99 23.44
CA PHE A 27 -12.70 15.39 22.58
C PHE A 27 -12.24 15.15 21.13
N ARG A 28 -11.02 15.54 20.76
CA ARG A 28 -10.51 15.40 19.39
C ARG A 28 -10.46 13.96 18.90
N ASN A 29 -10.24 12.98 19.78
CA ASN A 29 -10.32 11.57 19.39
C ASN A 29 -11.75 11.16 19.05
N ALA A 30 -12.74 11.63 19.80
CA ALA A 30 -14.15 11.34 19.50
C ALA A 30 -14.55 11.96 18.14
N VAL A 31 -14.16 13.22 17.87
CA VAL A 31 -14.42 13.87 16.59
C VAL A 31 -13.72 13.12 15.45
N LEU A 32 -12.46 12.69 15.64
CA LEU A 32 -11.75 11.94 14.63
C LEU A 32 -12.37 10.55 14.39
N PHE A 33 -12.81 9.86 15.45
CA PHE A 33 -13.52 8.59 15.35
C PHE A 33 -14.83 8.76 14.59
N LEU A 34 -15.69 9.68 15.00
CA LEU A 34 -16.99 9.92 14.35
C LEU A 34 -16.84 10.42 12.91
N GLY A 35 -15.90 11.33 12.64
CA GLY A 35 -15.59 11.80 11.30
C GLY A 35 -15.06 10.68 10.40
N SER A 36 -14.27 9.75 10.95
CA SER A 36 -13.80 8.58 10.20
C SER A 36 -14.93 7.60 9.89
N ILE A 37 -15.84 7.38 10.83
CA ILE A 37 -17.05 6.58 10.58
C ILE A 37 -17.92 7.24 9.51
N ALA A 38 -18.14 8.56 9.58
CA ALA A 38 -18.88 9.29 8.55
C ALA A 38 -18.21 9.18 7.17
N PHE A 39 -16.88 9.31 7.10
CA PHE A 39 -16.11 9.10 5.87
C PHE A 39 -16.29 7.69 5.30
N TYR A 40 -16.22 6.67 6.16
CA TYR A 40 -16.41 5.27 5.77
C TYR A 40 -17.85 5.01 5.31
N THR A 41 -18.85 5.51 6.05
CA THR A 41 -20.27 5.37 5.72
C THR A 41 -20.59 5.94 4.35
N TYR A 42 -20.02 7.08 3.99
CA TYR A 42 -20.21 7.67 2.67
C TYR A 42 -19.73 6.75 1.52
N GLY A 43 -18.66 5.97 1.74
CA GLY A 43 -18.15 5.03 0.75
C GLY A 43 -18.77 3.63 0.80
N GLU A 44 -19.05 3.13 2.01
CA GLU A 44 -19.38 1.72 2.28
C GLU A 44 -20.37 1.59 3.45
N ALA A 45 -21.52 2.23 3.37
CA ALA A 45 -22.53 2.26 4.47
C ALA A 45 -22.89 0.85 4.99
N GLN A 46 -22.99 -0.13 4.10
CA GLN A 46 -23.38 -1.51 4.44
C GLN A 46 -22.40 -2.23 5.37
N TYR A 47 -21.11 -1.82 5.39
CA TYR A 47 -20.07 -2.49 6.18
C TYR A 47 -19.63 -1.71 7.44
N VAL A 48 -20.28 -0.59 7.75
CA VAL A 48 -19.98 0.20 8.95
C VAL A 48 -20.15 -0.62 10.23
N LEU A 49 -21.23 -1.39 10.32
CA LEU A 49 -21.48 -2.25 11.48
C LEU A 49 -20.41 -3.33 11.64
N LEU A 50 -19.89 -3.88 10.52
CA LEU A 50 -18.79 -4.82 10.54
C LEU A 50 -17.51 -4.19 11.11
N LEU A 51 -17.18 -2.97 10.65
CA LEU A 51 -16.02 -2.23 11.16
C LEU A 51 -16.15 -1.94 12.66
N LEU A 52 -17.33 -1.48 13.11
CA LEU A 52 -17.60 -1.25 14.53
C LEU A 52 -17.60 -2.55 15.36
N ALA A 53 -18.08 -3.65 14.79
CA ALA A 53 -18.00 -4.97 15.43
C ALA A 53 -16.54 -5.40 15.60
N SER A 54 -15.67 -5.18 14.60
CA SER A 54 -14.23 -5.48 14.70
C SER A 54 -13.56 -4.66 15.81
N VAL A 55 -13.88 -3.36 15.95
CA VAL A 55 -13.42 -2.54 17.08
C VAL A 55 -13.88 -3.12 18.41
N THR A 56 -15.19 -3.46 18.52
CA THR A 56 -15.82 -3.89 19.78
C THR A 56 -15.30 -5.24 20.24
N VAL A 57 -15.27 -6.24 19.36
CA VAL A 57 -14.81 -7.58 19.67
C VAL A 57 -13.37 -7.55 20.16
N ASN A 58 -12.48 -6.89 19.42
CA ASN A 58 -11.08 -6.79 19.78
C ASN A 58 -10.83 -5.94 21.04
N TYR A 59 -11.63 -4.89 21.25
CA TYR A 59 -11.59 -4.12 22.52
C TYR A 59 -11.91 -5.00 23.71
N VAL A 60 -13.01 -5.76 23.65
CA VAL A 60 -13.45 -6.64 24.75
C VAL A 60 -12.42 -7.75 24.99
N ILE A 61 -11.94 -8.40 23.93
CA ILE A 61 -10.95 -9.48 24.05
C ILE A 61 -9.64 -8.95 24.62
N ALA A 62 -9.10 -7.85 24.09
CA ALA A 62 -7.84 -7.27 24.57
C ALA A 62 -7.94 -6.85 26.05
N ARG A 63 -9.06 -6.25 26.46
CA ARG A 63 -9.32 -5.88 27.87
C ARG A 63 -9.40 -7.12 28.78
N SER A 64 -10.05 -8.18 28.31
CA SER A 64 -10.20 -9.45 29.05
C SER A 64 -8.90 -10.25 29.13
N MET A 65 -8.03 -10.09 28.12
CA MET A 65 -6.73 -10.77 28.00
C MET A 65 -5.63 -10.07 28.82
N TYR A 66 -5.73 -8.74 28.94
CA TYR A 66 -4.69 -7.94 29.59
C TYR A 66 -4.56 -8.29 31.07
N LYS A 67 -3.34 -8.64 31.47
CA LYS A 67 -2.91 -8.82 32.85
C LYS A 67 -1.66 -7.99 33.07
N THR A 68 -1.33 -7.75 34.36
CA THR A 68 -0.05 -7.12 34.69
C THR A 68 1.12 -8.04 34.27
N PRO A 69 2.32 -7.47 34.03
CA PRO A 69 3.49 -8.26 33.69
C PRO A 69 3.80 -9.40 34.70
N GLU A 70 3.43 -9.20 35.95
CA GLU A 70 3.65 -10.14 37.07
C GLU A 70 2.75 -11.39 37.00
N ASP A 71 1.57 -11.29 36.36
CA ASP A 71 0.58 -12.36 36.30
C ASP A 71 0.91 -13.52 35.31
N GLY A 72 1.94 -13.34 34.50
CA GLY A 72 2.34 -14.31 33.48
C GLY A 72 1.33 -14.55 32.36
N ARG A 73 1.75 -15.26 31.32
CA ARG A 73 0.89 -15.64 30.17
C ARG A 73 0.28 -17.01 30.44
N GLY A 74 -1.01 -17.04 30.75
CA GLY A 74 -1.73 -18.28 31.00
C GLY A 74 -2.46 -18.83 29.77
N ARG A 75 -3.00 -20.06 29.91
CA ARG A 75 -3.81 -20.73 28.88
C ARG A 75 -5.00 -19.87 28.41
N ARG A 76 -5.64 -19.16 29.34
CA ARG A 76 -6.78 -18.26 29.05
C ARG A 76 -6.40 -17.16 28.06
N GLN A 77 -5.25 -16.50 28.26
CA GLN A 77 -4.78 -15.41 27.38
C GLN A 77 -4.48 -15.95 25.97
N ALA A 78 -3.87 -17.13 25.86
CA ALA A 78 -3.62 -17.78 24.59
C ALA A 78 -4.93 -18.12 23.83
N VAL A 79 -5.93 -18.64 24.55
CA VAL A 79 -7.26 -18.94 23.95
C VAL A 79 -7.92 -17.64 23.46
N LEU A 80 -7.90 -16.56 24.24
CA LEU A 80 -8.45 -15.26 23.85
C LEU A 80 -7.74 -14.69 22.62
N LEU A 81 -6.41 -14.82 22.54
CA LEU A 81 -5.65 -14.43 21.35
C LEU A 81 -6.10 -15.22 20.13
N VAL A 82 -6.20 -16.55 20.25
CA VAL A 82 -6.64 -17.40 19.13
C VAL A 82 -8.05 -17.02 18.69
N LEU A 83 -8.97 -16.79 19.61
CA LEU A 83 -10.34 -16.36 19.28
C LEU A 83 -10.35 -15.02 18.53
N ALA A 84 -9.53 -14.02 18.96
CA ALA A 84 -9.42 -12.75 18.25
C ALA A 84 -8.88 -12.94 16.82
N LEU A 85 -7.79 -13.69 16.67
CA LEU A 85 -7.18 -13.94 15.35
C LEU A 85 -8.11 -14.77 14.45
N CYS A 86 -8.83 -15.75 14.98
CA CYS A 86 -9.84 -16.51 14.24
C CYS A 86 -10.99 -15.61 13.78
N TYR A 87 -11.45 -14.67 14.61
CA TYR A 87 -12.44 -13.68 14.22
C TYR A 87 -11.91 -12.77 13.11
N ASP A 88 -10.76 -12.12 13.32
CA ASP A 88 -10.22 -11.13 12.40
C ASP A 88 -9.85 -11.73 11.04
N PHE A 89 -9.08 -12.81 11.03
CA PHE A 89 -8.70 -13.49 9.79
C PHE A 89 -9.85 -14.32 9.20
N GLY A 90 -10.70 -14.88 10.02
CA GLY A 90 -11.91 -15.58 9.57
C GLY A 90 -12.83 -14.65 8.77
N MET A 91 -13.06 -13.43 9.26
CA MET A 91 -13.82 -12.39 8.54
C MET A 91 -13.13 -12.00 7.23
N LEU A 92 -11.80 -11.77 7.25
CA LEU A 92 -11.04 -11.47 6.04
C LEU A 92 -11.15 -12.58 5.00
N PHE A 93 -10.96 -13.83 5.39
CA PHE A 93 -11.07 -15.00 4.51
C PHE A 93 -12.50 -15.20 4.00
N PHE A 94 -13.50 -15.00 4.85
CA PHE A 94 -14.90 -15.10 4.45
C PHE A 94 -15.19 -14.14 3.29
N PHE A 95 -14.86 -12.87 3.43
CA PHE A 95 -15.12 -11.88 2.38
C PHE A 95 -14.27 -12.08 1.13
N LYS A 96 -13.05 -12.57 1.25
CA LYS A 96 -12.16 -12.79 0.08
C LYS A 96 -12.41 -14.10 -0.68
N TYR A 97 -12.86 -15.14 0.01
CA TYR A 97 -12.80 -16.49 -0.56
C TYR A 97 -14.14 -17.24 -0.59
N SER A 98 -15.17 -16.79 0.13
CA SER A 98 -16.45 -17.52 0.15
C SER A 98 -17.23 -17.44 -1.16
N GLY A 99 -16.99 -16.43 -1.99
CA GLY A 99 -17.79 -16.15 -3.17
C GLY A 99 -19.23 -15.70 -2.88
N LEU A 100 -19.62 -15.62 -1.59
CA LEU A 100 -20.98 -15.24 -1.17
C LEU A 100 -21.22 -13.73 -1.22
N THR A 101 -20.17 -12.93 -1.30
CA THR A 101 -20.25 -11.49 -1.36
C THR A 101 -19.63 -10.97 -2.66
N THR A 102 -20.33 -10.06 -3.34
CA THR A 102 -19.87 -9.46 -4.60
C THR A 102 -18.85 -8.34 -4.39
N LYS A 103 -18.74 -7.81 -3.17
CA LYS A 103 -17.83 -6.71 -2.84
C LYS A 103 -17.07 -6.99 -1.55
N LEU A 104 -15.75 -6.79 -1.61
CA LEU A 104 -14.90 -6.81 -0.43
C LEU A 104 -15.12 -5.52 0.38
N PRO A 105 -15.37 -5.59 1.72
CA PRO A 105 -15.44 -4.39 2.55
C PRO A 105 -14.19 -3.55 2.45
N LEU A 106 -14.34 -2.27 2.14
CA LEU A 106 -13.24 -1.36 1.90
C LEU A 106 -12.30 -1.32 3.11
N GLY A 107 -11.00 -1.54 2.88
CA GLY A 107 -9.98 -1.50 3.93
C GLY A 107 -9.91 -2.74 4.83
N ILE A 108 -10.76 -3.77 4.67
CA ILE A 108 -10.76 -4.96 5.55
C ILE A 108 -9.37 -5.61 5.61
N SER A 109 -8.66 -5.68 4.50
CA SER A 109 -7.31 -6.23 4.44
C SER A 109 -6.31 -5.45 5.31
N PHE A 110 -6.46 -4.12 5.41
CA PHE A 110 -5.57 -3.25 6.16
C PHE A 110 -5.92 -3.21 7.65
N TYR A 111 -7.20 -2.97 7.98
CA TYR A 111 -7.58 -2.87 9.39
C TYR A 111 -7.49 -4.22 10.12
N THR A 112 -7.69 -5.34 9.41
CA THR A 112 -7.44 -6.67 9.99
C THR A 112 -5.98 -6.83 10.44
N PHE A 113 -5.02 -6.43 9.62
CA PHE A 113 -3.61 -6.49 10.00
C PHE A 113 -3.27 -5.54 11.15
N GLN A 114 -3.87 -4.35 11.18
CA GLN A 114 -3.66 -3.39 12.27
C GLN A 114 -4.20 -3.92 13.60
N ILE A 115 -5.44 -4.44 13.60
CA ILE A 115 -6.05 -4.90 14.85
C ILE A 115 -5.43 -6.22 15.33
N ALA A 116 -5.09 -7.15 14.42
CA ALA A 116 -4.38 -8.36 14.76
C ALA A 116 -3.00 -8.05 15.39
N ALA A 117 -2.25 -7.08 14.83
CA ALA A 117 -1.00 -6.62 15.42
C ALA A 117 -1.21 -6.10 16.85
N TYR A 118 -2.25 -5.27 17.07
CA TYR A 118 -2.58 -4.74 18.39
C TYR A 118 -2.88 -5.86 19.40
N VAL A 119 -3.72 -6.82 19.06
CA VAL A 119 -4.09 -7.92 19.97
C VAL A 119 -2.87 -8.80 20.28
N ILE A 120 -2.03 -9.10 19.28
CA ILE A 120 -0.77 -9.83 19.48
C ILE A 120 0.17 -9.05 20.40
N ASP A 121 0.29 -7.74 20.23
CA ASP A 121 1.17 -6.90 21.05
C ASP A 121 0.68 -6.79 22.49
N VAL A 122 -0.65 -6.74 22.71
CA VAL A 122 -1.23 -6.84 24.07
C VAL A 122 -0.90 -8.20 24.69
N TYR A 123 -1.08 -9.30 23.93
CA TYR A 123 -0.72 -10.65 24.43
C TYR A 123 0.77 -10.76 24.76
N ARG A 124 1.63 -10.16 23.95
CA ARG A 124 3.09 -10.16 24.18
C ARG A 124 3.52 -9.26 25.33
N GLY A 125 2.61 -8.41 25.84
CA GLY A 125 2.92 -7.41 26.86
C GLY A 125 3.74 -6.21 26.33
N ILE A 126 3.78 -6.04 25.00
CA ILE A 126 4.47 -4.91 24.36
C ILE A 126 3.71 -3.60 24.60
N VAL A 127 2.37 -3.68 24.59
CA VAL A 127 1.49 -2.55 24.91
C VAL A 127 0.42 -2.97 25.91
N PRO A 128 -0.01 -2.07 26.80
CA PRO A 128 -1.18 -2.30 27.63
C PRO A 128 -2.46 -2.28 26.79
N ALA A 129 -3.47 -3.05 27.18
CA ALA A 129 -4.78 -2.98 26.56
C ALA A 129 -5.37 -1.56 26.73
N GLU A 130 -5.78 -0.93 25.62
CA GLU A 130 -6.36 0.41 25.63
C GLU A 130 -7.64 0.44 26.47
N LYS A 131 -7.71 1.42 27.39
CA LYS A 131 -8.84 1.57 28.30
C LYS A 131 -10.02 2.29 27.68
N SER A 132 -9.76 3.15 26.70
CA SER A 132 -10.76 3.96 26.02
C SER A 132 -11.21 3.30 24.71
N TYR A 133 -12.49 2.95 24.62
CA TYR A 133 -13.09 2.46 23.37
C TYR A 133 -12.91 3.45 22.23
N VAL A 134 -13.07 4.75 22.52
CA VAL A 134 -12.88 5.82 21.54
C VAL A 134 -11.46 5.88 21.00
N ASN A 135 -10.44 5.67 21.85
CA ASN A 135 -9.04 5.67 21.41
C ASN A 135 -8.74 4.48 20.50
N LEU A 136 -9.20 3.27 20.87
CA LEU A 136 -9.02 2.09 20.02
C LEU A 136 -9.79 2.23 18.72
N GLY A 137 -11.04 2.73 18.79
CA GLY A 137 -11.84 3.04 17.63
C GLY A 137 -11.15 4.04 16.72
N THR A 138 -10.63 5.16 17.28
CA THR A 138 -9.86 6.14 16.50
C THR A 138 -8.64 5.50 15.83
N TYR A 139 -7.87 4.69 16.55
CA TYR A 139 -6.71 4.00 15.99
C TYR A 139 -7.08 3.14 14.78
N LEU A 140 -8.12 2.32 14.91
CA LEU A 140 -8.47 1.38 13.86
C LEU A 140 -9.16 2.05 12.67
N THR A 141 -10.02 3.05 12.92
CA THR A 141 -10.90 3.62 11.89
C THR A 141 -10.41 4.93 11.31
N MET A 142 -9.31 5.50 11.81
CA MET A 142 -8.78 6.79 11.38
C MET A 142 -8.67 6.86 9.84
N PHE A 143 -9.49 7.72 9.22
CA PHE A 143 -9.67 7.76 7.76
C PHE A 143 -8.37 7.91 6.95
N PRO A 144 -7.30 8.61 7.43
CA PRO A 144 -6.07 8.70 6.65
C PRO A 144 -5.41 7.34 6.35
N GLN A 145 -5.58 6.34 7.22
CA GLN A 145 -4.93 5.03 7.07
C GLN A 145 -5.89 3.87 6.81
N LEU A 146 -7.20 4.05 7.05
CA LEU A 146 -8.18 2.97 7.12
C LEU A 146 -8.27 2.16 5.82
N ILE A 147 -8.25 2.82 4.67
CA ILE A 147 -8.64 2.19 3.40
C ILE A 147 -7.45 1.50 2.73
N ALA A 148 -6.35 2.22 2.52
CA ALA A 148 -5.16 1.73 1.82
C ALA A 148 -3.88 2.47 2.25
N GLY A 149 -3.88 3.05 3.45
CA GLY A 149 -2.72 3.75 4.02
C GLY A 149 -1.62 2.79 4.47
N PRO A 150 -0.51 3.32 5.00
CA PRO A 150 0.48 2.50 5.69
C PRO A 150 -0.16 1.69 6.82
N ILE A 151 0.25 0.44 7.00
CA ILE A 151 -0.17 -0.38 8.15
C ILE A 151 0.56 0.17 9.39
N VAL A 152 -0.19 0.84 10.25
CA VAL A 152 0.32 1.50 11.45
C VAL A 152 0.14 0.60 12.65
N ASN A 153 1.20 0.35 13.42
CA ASN A 153 1.09 -0.38 14.67
C ASN A 153 0.59 0.52 15.79
N TYR A 154 -0.15 -0.03 16.75
CA TYR A 154 -0.67 0.73 17.89
C TYR A 154 0.46 1.42 18.70
N THR A 155 1.63 0.80 18.80
CA THR A 155 2.84 1.36 19.44
C THR A 155 3.25 2.71 18.85
N GLU A 156 3.04 2.93 17.55
CA GLU A 156 3.47 4.14 16.84
C GLU A 156 2.54 5.34 17.09
N VAL A 157 1.28 5.09 17.45
CA VAL A 157 0.27 6.14 17.60
C VAL A 157 -0.27 6.26 19.04
N SER A 158 0.01 5.31 19.91
CA SER A 158 -0.53 5.26 21.27
C SER A 158 -0.24 6.52 22.11
N SER A 159 0.95 7.09 21.96
CA SER A 159 1.33 8.36 22.61
C SER A 159 0.53 9.54 22.05
N CYS A 160 0.36 9.58 20.72
CA CYS A 160 -0.40 10.64 20.03
C CYS A 160 -1.91 10.56 20.35
N LEU A 161 -2.47 9.36 20.56
CA LEU A 161 -3.85 9.20 21.02
C LEU A 161 -4.09 9.81 22.40
N LYS A 162 -3.10 9.70 23.29
CA LYS A 162 -3.18 10.27 24.64
C LYS A 162 -2.90 11.78 24.68
N ARG A 163 -1.89 12.21 23.96
CA ARG A 163 -1.47 13.62 23.93
C ARG A 163 -0.81 13.94 22.61
N ARG A 164 -1.35 14.89 21.88
CA ARG A 164 -0.74 15.43 20.65
C ARG A 164 -0.94 16.93 20.53
N THR A 165 0.01 17.54 19.87
CA THR A 165 -0.03 18.96 19.49
C THR A 165 0.22 19.05 17.99
N VAL A 166 -0.42 20.00 17.35
CA VAL A 166 -0.20 20.31 15.92
C VAL A 166 0.32 21.74 15.85
N THR A 167 1.52 21.91 15.34
CA THR A 167 2.07 23.23 15.07
C THR A 167 1.67 23.69 13.66
N ALA A 168 1.70 25.02 13.42
CA ALA A 168 1.46 25.54 12.07
C ALA A 168 2.43 24.93 11.03
N ARG A 169 3.69 24.65 11.43
CA ARG A 169 4.69 23.98 10.60
C ARG A 169 4.31 22.54 10.27
N ASP A 170 3.74 21.81 11.23
CA ASP A 170 3.27 20.43 10.98
C ASP A 170 2.10 20.43 10.00
N PHE A 171 1.17 21.36 10.18
CA PHE A 171 0.01 21.52 9.32
C PHE A 171 0.43 21.89 7.89
N GLU A 172 1.29 22.91 7.72
CA GLU A 172 1.85 23.29 6.42
C GLU A 172 2.59 22.13 5.74
N SER A 173 3.46 21.46 6.49
CA SER A 173 4.19 20.30 5.97
C SER A 173 3.25 19.15 5.59
N GLY A 174 2.16 18.96 6.33
CA GLY A 174 1.12 17.99 6.02
C GLY A 174 0.42 18.30 4.70
N ILE A 175 0.02 19.56 4.47
CA ILE A 175 -0.56 20.00 3.19
C ILE A 175 0.41 19.77 2.03
N ARG A 176 1.68 20.11 2.18
CA ARG A 176 2.69 19.91 1.13
C ARG A 176 2.84 18.44 0.75
N ILE A 177 2.86 17.55 1.74
CA ILE A 177 2.94 16.09 1.50
C ILE A 177 1.65 15.57 0.86
N LEU A 178 0.48 16.05 1.30
CA LEU A 178 -0.82 15.71 0.71
C LEU A 178 -0.86 16.08 -0.78
N VAL A 179 -0.43 17.31 -1.13
CA VAL A 179 -0.43 17.79 -2.52
C VAL A 179 0.56 17.02 -3.40
N ILE A 180 1.76 16.68 -2.89
CA ILE A 180 2.73 15.85 -3.62
C ILE A 180 2.14 14.45 -3.86
N GLY A 181 1.48 13.86 -2.85
CA GLY A 181 0.81 12.58 -2.98
C GLY A 181 -0.32 12.61 -4.02
N LEU A 182 -1.13 13.67 -3.99
CA LEU A 182 -2.20 13.89 -4.96
C LEU A 182 -1.65 14.03 -6.39
N GLY A 183 -0.59 14.83 -6.57
CA GLY A 183 0.07 14.96 -7.88
C GLY A 183 0.67 13.64 -8.37
N SER A 184 1.26 12.84 -7.50
CA SER A 184 1.76 11.50 -7.85
C SER A 184 0.65 10.60 -8.39
N LYS A 185 -0.53 10.63 -7.77
CA LYS A 185 -1.71 9.89 -8.20
C LYS A 185 -2.26 10.43 -9.51
N VAL A 186 -2.63 11.71 -9.55
CA VAL A 186 -3.46 12.26 -10.62
C VAL A 186 -2.64 12.63 -11.86
N ILE A 187 -1.42 13.18 -11.67
CA ILE A 187 -0.62 13.66 -12.80
C ILE A 187 0.21 12.51 -13.41
N ILE A 188 0.69 11.56 -12.59
CA ILE A 188 1.57 10.50 -13.08
C ILE A 188 0.80 9.18 -13.21
N ALA A 189 0.30 8.61 -12.08
CA ALA A 189 -0.27 7.26 -12.10
C ALA A 189 -1.46 7.14 -13.03
N ASP A 190 -2.49 7.97 -12.89
CA ASP A 190 -3.72 7.87 -13.69
C ASP A 190 -3.45 8.07 -15.17
N ARG A 191 -2.51 8.91 -15.52
CA ARG A 191 -2.20 9.20 -16.93
C ARG A 191 -1.30 8.14 -17.56
N VAL A 192 -0.29 7.64 -16.84
CA VAL A 192 0.53 6.52 -17.34
C VAL A 192 -0.29 5.23 -17.41
N GLY A 193 -1.24 5.03 -16.49
CA GLY A 193 -2.18 3.92 -16.51
C GLY A 193 -3.04 3.84 -17.77
N MET A 194 -3.33 4.98 -18.41
CA MET A 194 -4.04 4.98 -19.70
C MET A 194 -3.28 4.21 -20.79
N LEU A 195 -1.94 4.22 -20.76
CA LEU A 195 -1.15 3.41 -21.69
C LEU A 195 -1.36 1.90 -21.45
N TRP A 196 -1.38 1.47 -20.19
CA TRP A 196 -1.71 0.08 -19.84
C TRP A 196 -3.12 -0.30 -20.30
N ASN A 197 -4.11 0.56 -20.05
CA ASN A 197 -5.49 0.34 -20.49
C ASN A 197 -5.59 0.23 -22.02
N ASN A 198 -4.84 1.03 -22.78
CA ASN A 198 -4.77 0.92 -24.24
C ASN A 198 -4.20 -0.44 -24.67
N VAL A 199 -3.13 -0.92 -24.03
CA VAL A 199 -2.55 -2.24 -24.29
C VAL A 199 -3.57 -3.36 -24.05
N GLN A 200 -4.33 -3.28 -22.96
CA GLN A 200 -5.41 -4.24 -22.68
C GLN A 200 -6.53 -4.19 -23.74
N THR A 201 -6.90 -2.99 -24.19
CA THR A 201 -7.97 -2.79 -25.18
C THR A 201 -7.58 -3.35 -26.55
N ILE A 202 -6.31 -3.23 -26.96
CA ILE A 202 -5.81 -3.84 -28.20
C ILE A 202 -5.90 -5.36 -28.15
N GLY A 203 -5.74 -5.94 -26.97
CA GLY A 203 -5.66 -7.37 -26.75
C GLY A 203 -4.25 -7.93 -26.93
N PHE A 204 -3.85 -8.83 -26.05
CA PHE A 204 -2.46 -9.29 -25.91
C PHE A 204 -1.96 -10.10 -27.13
N ASN A 205 -2.87 -10.71 -27.90
CA ASN A 205 -2.51 -11.41 -29.13
C ASN A 205 -2.03 -10.50 -30.28
N SER A 206 -2.35 -9.21 -30.21
CA SER A 206 -2.15 -8.26 -31.31
C SER A 206 -1.03 -7.27 -31.09
N ILE A 207 -0.34 -7.32 -29.95
CA ILE A 207 0.73 -6.39 -29.58
C ILE A 207 2.13 -6.90 -29.92
N SER A 208 3.03 -5.99 -30.27
CA SER A 208 4.45 -6.29 -30.47
C SER A 208 5.20 -6.47 -29.15
N THR A 209 6.39 -7.08 -29.21
CA THR A 209 7.28 -7.20 -28.03
C THR A 209 7.65 -5.85 -27.41
N PRO A 210 8.04 -4.80 -28.18
CA PRO A 210 8.29 -3.49 -27.59
C PRO A 210 7.05 -2.89 -26.91
N LEU A 211 5.85 -3.07 -27.47
CA LEU A 211 4.62 -2.55 -26.86
C LEU A 211 4.26 -3.33 -25.59
N ALA A 212 4.49 -4.65 -25.54
CA ALA A 212 4.31 -5.45 -24.34
C ALA A 212 5.23 -4.97 -23.19
N TRP A 213 6.51 -4.72 -23.46
CA TRP A 213 7.42 -4.15 -22.48
C TRP A 213 7.04 -2.73 -22.05
N LEU A 214 6.61 -1.90 -23.00
CA LEU A 214 6.14 -0.53 -22.70
C LEU A 214 4.91 -0.55 -21.78
N GLY A 215 3.95 -1.45 -22.03
CA GLY A 215 2.79 -1.68 -21.18
C GLY A 215 3.18 -2.15 -19.77
N ALA A 216 4.12 -3.09 -19.65
CA ALA A 216 4.61 -3.57 -18.35
C ALA A 216 5.32 -2.48 -17.56
N VAL A 217 6.10 -1.61 -18.20
CA VAL A 217 6.73 -0.45 -17.57
C VAL A 217 5.68 0.58 -17.15
N ALA A 218 4.70 0.87 -18.01
CA ALA A 218 3.61 1.79 -17.70
C ALA A 218 2.81 1.33 -16.47
N TYR A 219 2.40 0.05 -16.41
CA TYR A 219 1.72 -0.49 -15.23
C TYR A 219 2.59 -0.46 -13.97
N SER A 220 3.89 -0.75 -14.11
CA SER A 220 4.83 -0.65 -12.98
C SER A 220 4.90 0.75 -12.39
N MET A 221 4.87 1.78 -13.25
CA MET A 221 4.83 3.18 -12.83
C MET A 221 3.46 3.53 -12.23
N GLU A 222 2.38 3.14 -12.88
CA GLU A 222 1.02 3.36 -12.40
C GLU A 222 0.87 2.82 -10.98
N LEU A 223 1.17 1.55 -10.75
CA LEU A 223 1.07 0.89 -9.45
C LEU A 223 1.91 1.58 -8.37
N TYR A 224 3.12 2.01 -8.73
CA TYR A 224 4.00 2.70 -7.79
C TYR A 224 3.48 4.07 -7.40
N PHE A 225 3.19 4.93 -8.38
CA PHE A 225 2.79 6.30 -8.12
C PHE A 225 1.38 6.39 -7.53
N ASP A 226 0.48 5.46 -7.87
CA ASP A 226 -0.83 5.33 -7.28
C ASP A 226 -0.72 5.01 -5.78
N PHE A 227 -0.02 3.95 -5.42
CA PHE A 227 0.08 3.52 -4.02
C PHE A 227 1.02 4.41 -3.18
N ALA A 228 2.14 4.86 -3.73
CA ALA A 228 3.01 5.82 -3.04
C ALA A 228 2.31 7.17 -2.85
N GLY A 229 1.56 7.63 -3.85
CA GLY A 229 0.75 8.84 -3.79
C GLY A 229 -0.31 8.77 -2.69
N TYR A 230 -1.07 7.67 -2.64
CA TYR A 230 -2.05 7.46 -1.57
C TYR A 230 -1.38 7.42 -0.19
N SER A 231 -0.27 6.70 -0.05
CA SER A 231 0.49 6.64 1.20
C SER A 231 1.00 8.02 1.63
N MET A 232 1.46 8.86 0.69
CA MET A 232 1.86 10.25 0.98
C MET A 232 0.66 11.10 1.41
N MET A 233 -0.49 10.97 0.75
CA MET A 233 -1.71 11.68 1.18
C MET A 233 -2.09 11.28 2.61
N ALA A 234 -2.05 9.99 2.95
CA ALA A 234 -2.29 9.49 4.30
C ALA A 234 -1.31 10.07 5.34
N ILE A 235 0.00 10.11 5.02
CA ILE A 235 1.04 10.72 5.86
C ILE A 235 0.79 12.21 6.06
N GLY A 236 0.44 12.93 4.99
CA GLY A 236 0.12 14.36 5.03
C GLY A 236 -1.07 14.66 5.95
N LEU A 237 -2.16 13.94 5.76
CA LEU A 237 -3.37 14.03 6.60
C LEU A 237 -3.08 13.68 8.06
N GLY A 238 -2.36 12.57 8.30
CA GLY A 238 -1.94 12.20 9.64
C GLY A 238 -1.16 13.32 10.33
N LYS A 239 -0.20 13.93 9.61
CA LYS A 239 0.61 15.02 10.14
C LYS A 239 -0.22 16.27 10.45
N MET A 240 -1.21 16.61 9.61
CA MET A 240 -2.15 17.70 9.88
C MET A 240 -2.99 17.45 11.15
N LEU A 241 -3.22 16.20 11.50
CA LEU A 241 -3.98 15.77 12.68
C LEU A 241 -3.10 15.50 13.92
N GLY A 242 -1.78 15.62 13.80
CA GLY A 242 -0.81 15.41 14.87
C GLY A 242 -0.37 13.96 15.06
N PHE A 243 -0.54 13.12 14.04
CA PHE A 243 -0.05 11.73 14.02
C PHE A 243 1.18 11.60 13.11
N GLN A 244 2.09 10.71 13.48
CA GLN A 244 3.25 10.34 12.67
C GLN A 244 2.99 8.99 12.00
N ILE A 245 2.44 9.02 10.80
CA ILE A 245 2.23 7.81 10.00
C ILE A 245 3.56 7.39 9.34
N PRO A 246 3.95 6.11 9.40
CA PRO A 246 5.22 5.64 8.86
C PRO A 246 5.29 5.73 7.33
N VAL A 247 6.52 5.90 6.82
CA VAL A 247 6.79 5.89 5.38
C VAL A 247 6.62 4.48 4.81
N ASN A 248 5.93 4.38 3.68
CA ASN A 248 5.61 3.10 3.05
C ASN A 248 6.46 2.80 1.80
N PHE A 249 7.07 3.81 1.18
CA PHE A 249 7.90 3.69 -0.02
C PHE A 249 9.17 4.53 0.07
N ARG A 250 10.31 3.99 -0.41
CA ARG A 250 11.62 4.67 -0.48
C ARG A 250 12.30 4.41 -1.81
N PHE A 251 11.73 4.95 -2.91
CA PHE A 251 12.29 4.82 -4.27
C PHE A 251 12.65 3.36 -4.62
N PRO A 252 11.69 2.43 -4.70
CA PRO A 252 11.98 1.00 -4.82
C PRO A 252 12.66 0.63 -6.14
N TYR A 253 12.43 1.36 -7.22
CA TYR A 253 12.99 1.05 -8.54
C TYR A 253 14.49 1.37 -8.69
N ILE A 254 15.12 2.05 -7.71
CA ILE A 254 16.58 2.19 -7.68
C ILE A 254 17.30 1.03 -6.97
N SER A 255 16.58 0.00 -6.59
CA SER A 255 17.18 -1.19 -5.94
C SER A 255 17.99 -2.02 -6.93
N LYS A 256 18.90 -2.84 -6.40
CA LYS A 256 19.77 -3.73 -7.18
C LYS A 256 19.43 -5.20 -7.02
N SER A 257 18.42 -5.50 -6.21
CA SER A 257 17.96 -6.86 -5.95
C SER A 257 16.49 -6.85 -5.52
N VAL A 258 15.81 -7.97 -5.65
CA VAL A 258 14.44 -8.16 -5.16
C VAL A 258 14.40 -8.04 -3.64
N THR A 259 15.43 -8.53 -2.95
CA THR A 259 15.57 -8.34 -1.49
C THR A 259 15.60 -6.86 -1.10
N GLU A 260 16.36 -6.03 -1.81
CA GLU A 260 16.41 -4.58 -1.56
C GLU A 260 15.10 -3.90 -1.95
N PHE A 261 14.50 -4.30 -3.07
CA PHE A 261 13.22 -3.76 -3.56
C PHE A 261 12.13 -3.88 -2.48
N TRP A 262 11.95 -5.03 -1.87
CA TRP A 262 10.94 -5.25 -0.83
C TRP A 262 11.24 -4.56 0.50
N ARG A 263 12.45 -4.12 0.74
CA ARG A 263 12.79 -3.21 1.86
C ARG A 263 12.38 -1.77 1.61
N ARG A 264 12.09 -1.41 0.34
CA ARG A 264 11.74 -0.07 -0.12
C ARG A 264 10.30 0.03 -0.60
N TRP A 265 9.68 -1.09 -0.96
CA TRP A 265 8.30 -1.24 -1.41
C TRP A 265 7.43 -1.73 -0.27
N HIS A 266 6.27 -1.07 -0.04
CA HIS A 266 5.27 -1.45 0.97
C HIS A 266 5.91 -1.83 2.32
N ILE A 267 6.75 -0.94 2.82
CA ILE A 267 7.63 -1.15 3.99
C ILE A 267 6.85 -1.63 5.20
N THR A 268 5.64 -1.07 5.41
CA THR A 268 4.82 -1.37 6.57
C THR A 268 4.24 -2.79 6.52
N LEU A 269 3.86 -3.29 5.34
CA LEU A 269 3.45 -4.69 5.14
C LEU A 269 4.63 -5.64 5.38
N GLY A 270 5.80 -5.32 4.79
CA GLY A 270 7.02 -6.11 4.99
C GLY A 270 7.43 -6.18 6.46
N ARG A 271 7.29 -5.07 7.20
CA ARG A 271 7.50 -5.01 8.65
C ARG A 271 6.49 -5.89 9.39
N TRP A 272 5.21 -5.83 9.05
CA TRP A 272 4.18 -6.65 9.67
C TRP A 272 4.48 -8.14 9.53
N PHE A 273 4.75 -8.62 8.31
CA PHE A 273 5.11 -10.03 8.10
C PHE A 273 6.40 -10.42 8.81
N ARG A 274 7.40 -9.53 8.88
CA ARG A 274 8.63 -9.78 9.62
C ARG A 274 8.35 -9.98 11.11
N ASP A 275 7.57 -9.09 11.74
CA ASP A 275 7.42 -9.02 13.20
C ASP A 275 6.40 -10.03 13.73
N TYR A 276 5.38 -10.36 12.93
CA TYR A 276 4.28 -11.23 13.35
C TYR A 276 4.31 -12.64 12.72
N VAL A 277 5.09 -12.86 11.67
CA VAL A 277 5.23 -14.17 11.02
C VAL A 277 6.68 -14.66 11.01
N TYR A 278 7.57 -13.92 10.35
CA TYR A 278 8.94 -14.38 10.10
C TYR A 278 9.77 -14.58 11.38
N ILE A 279 9.77 -13.59 12.28
CA ILE A 279 10.49 -13.67 13.56
C ILE A 279 9.92 -14.73 14.48
N PRO A 280 8.60 -14.85 14.70
CA PRO A 280 8.01 -15.93 15.51
C PRO A 280 8.32 -17.33 15.00
N LEU A 281 8.43 -17.53 13.68
CA LEU A 281 8.83 -18.80 13.08
C LEU A 281 10.32 -19.11 13.23
N GLY A 282 11.11 -18.23 13.86
CA GLY A 282 12.53 -18.40 14.15
C GLY A 282 13.49 -17.48 13.39
N GLY A 283 12.97 -16.64 12.48
CA GLY A 283 13.78 -15.68 11.72
C GLY A 283 14.89 -16.33 10.91
N SER A 284 16.05 -15.66 10.81
CA SER A 284 17.25 -16.15 10.11
C SER A 284 18.27 -16.84 11.01
N ARG A 285 18.01 -16.92 12.33
CA ARG A 285 19.01 -17.40 13.30
C ARG A 285 19.09 -18.93 13.40
N LYS A 286 18.11 -19.66 12.87
CA LYS A 286 18.00 -21.12 12.97
C LYS A 286 18.46 -21.86 11.70
N GLY A 287 19.44 -21.32 10.96
CA GLY A 287 20.02 -21.93 9.77
C GLY A 287 19.29 -21.64 8.46
N ARG A 288 19.91 -22.06 7.34
CA ARG A 288 19.43 -21.72 5.97
C ARG A 288 18.07 -22.36 5.66
N LEU A 289 17.85 -23.64 5.95
CA LEU A 289 16.60 -24.34 5.67
C LEU A 289 15.42 -23.68 6.40
N ARG A 290 15.61 -23.33 7.68
CA ARG A 290 14.55 -22.63 8.44
C ARG A 290 14.28 -21.24 7.88
N THR A 291 15.30 -20.53 7.42
CA THR A 291 15.14 -19.22 6.74
C THR A 291 14.32 -19.37 5.46
N MET A 292 14.59 -20.38 4.64
CA MET A 292 13.83 -20.64 3.42
C MET A 292 12.38 -21.00 3.71
N PHE A 293 12.12 -21.87 4.70
CA PHE A 293 10.78 -22.19 5.15
C PHE A 293 10.03 -20.93 5.63
N ASN A 294 10.68 -20.09 6.42
CA ASN A 294 10.08 -18.83 6.91
C ASN A 294 9.74 -17.87 5.77
N LEU A 295 10.61 -17.76 4.75
CA LEU A 295 10.34 -16.97 3.55
C LEU A 295 9.18 -17.57 2.75
N PHE A 296 9.14 -18.89 2.58
CA PHE A 296 8.03 -19.57 1.93
C PHE A 296 6.71 -19.27 2.64
N ALA A 297 6.66 -19.39 3.96
CA ALA A 297 5.46 -19.08 4.75
C ALA A 297 5.01 -17.62 4.56
N VAL A 298 5.96 -16.67 4.61
CA VAL A 298 5.64 -15.24 4.38
C VAL A 298 5.08 -15.01 2.98
N TRP A 299 5.69 -15.56 1.94
CA TRP A 299 5.26 -15.29 0.57
C TRP A 299 3.96 -15.98 0.19
N ILE A 300 3.69 -17.18 0.68
CA ILE A 300 2.38 -17.82 0.52
C ILE A 300 1.29 -17.00 1.22
N LEU A 301 1.51 -16.59 2.46
CA LEU A 301 0.56 -15.73 3.18
C LEU A 301 0.38 -14.37 2.49
N THR A 302 1.44 -13.80 1.92
CA THR A 302 1.35 -12.55 1.15
C THR A 302 0.52 -12.73 -0.12
N ALA A 303 0.73 -13.81 -0.86
CA ALA A 303 -0.05 -14.14 -2.06
C ALA A 303 -1.54 -14.33 -1.73
N LEU A 304 -1.83 -15.12 -0.70
CA LEU A 304 -3.20 -15.33 -0.22
C LEU A 304 -3.84 -14.03 0.29
N TRP A 305 -3.09 -13.17 0.96
CA TRP A 305 -3.61 -11.88 1.42
C TRP A 305 -4.01 -10.96 0.25
N HIS A 306 -3.30 -11.02 -0.88
CA HIS A 306 -3.66 -10.23 -2.06
C HIS A 306 -4.97 -10.69 -2.70
N GLY A 307 -5.24 -11.99 -2.79
CA GLY A 307 -6.51 -12.48 -3.34
C GLY A 307 -6.57 -13.97 -3.60
N ALA A 308 -7.74 -14.42 -4.08
CA ALA A 308 -8.02 -15.82 -4.37
C ALA A 308 -7.53 -16.29 -5.76
N GLY A 309 -7.11 -15.36 -6.61
CA GLY A 309 -6.69 -15.68 -7.99
C GLY A 309 -5.35 -16.43 -8.05
N TYR A 310 -5.24 -17.39 -8.95
CA TYR A 310 -3.97 -18.11 -9.19
C TYR A 310 -2.83 -17.18 -9.61
N ASN A 311 -3.13 -16.05 -10.23
CA ASN A 311 -2.17 -15.02 -10.59
C ASN A 311 -1.37 -14.52 -9.38
N PHE A 312 -1.98 -14.38 -8.20
CA PHE A 312 -1.27 -13.98 -6.98
C PHE A 312 -0.34 -15.07 -6.47
N LEU A 313 -0.70 -16.36 -6.63
CA LEU A 313 0.19 -17.47 -6.29
C LEU A 313 1.38 -17.54 -7.24
N ILE A 314 1.16 -17.31 -8.56
CA ILE A 314 2.23 -17.21 -9.55
C ILE A 314 3.16 -16.06 -9.20
N TRP A 315 2.62 -14.87 -8.95
CA TRP A 315 3.36 -13.69 -8.55
C TRP A 315 4.20 -13.92 -7.29
N GLY A 316 3.59 -14.45 -6.25
CA GLY A 316 4.28 -14.78 -4.99
C GLY A 316 5.37 -15.83 -5.18
N GLY A 317 5.11 -16.85 -6.01
CA GLY A 317 6.06 -17.90 -6.37
C GLY A 317 7.28 -17.37 -7.14
N MET A 318 7.07 -16.46 -8.10
CA MET A 318 8.16 -15.79 -8.84
C MET A 318 9.08 -15.02 -7.88
N LEU A 319 8.50 -14.23 -6.97
CA LEU A 319 9.25 -13.45 -6.00
C LEU A 319 9.98 -14.33 -4.98
N LEU A 320 9.33 -15.38 -4.49
CA LEU A 320 9.95 -16.36 -3.61
C LEU A 320 11.14 -17.05 -4.28
N GLY A 321 10.97 -17.47 -5.55
CA GLY A 321 12.04 -18.07 -6.34
C GLY A 321 13.24 -17.13 -6.49
N ALA A 322 12.98 -15.87 -6.85
CA ALA A 322 14.03 -14.85 -6.95
C ALA A 322 14.76 -14.64 -5.61
N LEU A 323 14.02 -14.55 -4.49
CA LEU A 323 14.62 -14.40 -3.15
C LEU A 323 15.44 -15.62 -2.73
N PHE A 324 15.03 -16.83 -3.12
CA PHE A 324 15.80 -18.03 -2.89
C PHE A 324 17.13 -18.00 -3.68
N LEU A 325 17.07 -17.69 -4.98
CA LEU A 325 18.26 -17.55 -5.81
C LEU A 325 19.20 -16.46 -5.28
N GLU A 326 18.67 -15.31 -4.90
CA GLU A 326 19.47 -14.24 -4.30
C GLU A 326 20.16 -14.70 -3.01
N LYS A 327 19.47 -15.38 -2.11
CA LYS A 327 20.04 -15.84 -0.84
C LYS A 327 21.03 -16.99 -1.01
N LEU A 328 20.85 -17.85 -2.00
CA LEU A 328 21.72 -18.98 -2.25
C LEU A 328 23.07 -18.55 -2.84
N PHE A 329 23.06 -17.72 -3.88
CA PHE A 329 24.29 -17.35 -4.61
C PHE A 329 24.25 -16.02 -5.36
N LEU A 330 23.07 -15.50 -5.76
CA LEU A 330 22.99 -14.37 -6.69
C LEU A 330 23.29 -13.02 -6.01
N LEU A 331 22.91 -12.84 -4.74
CA LEU A 331 23.01 -11.56 -4.03
C LEU A 331 24.43 -10.98 -3.99
N PRO A 332 25.50 -11.75 -3.69
CA PRO A 332 26.87 -11.24 -3.71
C PRO A 332 27.32 -10.76 -5.09
N PHE A 333 26.83 -11.44 -6.16
CA PHE A 333 27.12 -11.06 -7.55
C PHE A 333 26.43 -9.76 -7.93
N LEU A 334 25.13 -9.61 -7.62
CA LEU A 334 24.36 -8.39 -7.87
C LEU A 334 24.92 -7.16 -7.14
N GLN A 335 25.50 -7.36 -5.96
CA GLN A 335 26.09 -6.29 -5.17
C GLN A 335 27.42 -5.77 -5.74
N LYS A 336 28.18 -6.62 -6.44
CA LYS A 336 29.47 -6.24 -7.05
C LYS A 336 29.31 -5.24 -8.20
N SER A 337 28.25 -5.36 -8.98
CA SER A 337 27.98 -4.48 -10.13
C SER A 337 26.70 -3.69 -9.95
N LYS A 338 26.82 -2.36 -9.95
CA LYS A 338 25.64 -1.48 -9.93
C LYS A 338 24.75 -1.70 -11.15
N VAL A 339 25.34 -1.84 -12.33
CA VAL A 339 24.62 -1.96 -13.61
C VAL A 339 23.85 -3.28 -13.65
N ILE A 340 24.51 -4.41 -13.38
CA ILE A 340 23.86 -5.74 -13.44
C ILE A 340 22.70 -5.82 -12.45
N GLY A 341 22.87 -5.31 -11.22
CA GLY A 341 21.79 -5.32 -10.23
C GLY A 341 20.57 -4.50 -10.67
N HIS A 342 20.77 -3.30 -11.26
CA HIS A 342 19.65 -2.51 -11.76
C HIS A 342 18.98 -3.15 -12.98
N VAL A 343 19.74 -3.67 -13.94
CA VAL A 343 19.19 -4.37 -15.11
C VAL A 343 18.36 -5.58 -14.68
N TYR A 344 18.91 -6.40 -13.78
CA TYR A 344 18.18 -7.54 -13.21
C TYR A 344 16.83 -7.10 -12.62
N LEU A 345 16.84 -6.09 -11.77
CA LEU A 345 15.61 -5.63 -11.11
C LEU A 345 14.61 -5.04 -12.11
N LEU A 346 15.07 -4.14 -13.00
CA LEU A 346 14.22 -3.42 -13.94
C LEU A 346 13.63 -4.33 -15.02
N LEU A 347 14.24 -5.48 -15.28
CA LEU A 347 13.65 -6.52 -16.13
C LEU A 347 12.72 -7.44 -15.34
N PHE A 348 13.09 -7.86 -14.14
CA PHE A 348 12.34 -8.85 -13.38
C PHE A 348 11.04 -8.28 -12.77
N VAL A 349 11.10 -7.10 -12.15
CA VAL A 349 9.94 -6.54 -11.42
C VAL A 349 8.74 -6.25 -12.34
N PRO A 350 8.89 -5.62 -13.53
CA PRO A 350 7.74 -5.44 -14.44
C PRO A 350 7.09 -6.76 -14.87
N VAL A 351 7.88 -7.82 -15.09
CA VAL A 351 7.33 -9.15 -15.39
C VAL A 351 6.48 -9.69 -14.23
N THR A 352 6.94 -9.51 -12.99
CA THR A 352 6.16 -9.92 -11.81
C THR A 352 4.86 -9.12 -11.66
N TRP A 353 4.87 -7.84 -12.04
CA TRP A 353 3.65 -7.02 -12.01
C TRP A 353 2.63 -7.45 -13.07
N MET A 354 3.07 -8.03 -14.20
CA MET A 354 2.14 -8.62 -15.17
C MET A 354 1.45 -9.85 -14.56
N ALA A 355 2.19 -10.70 -13.86
CA ALA A 355 1.60 -11.82 -13.13
C ALA A 355 0.64 -11.34 -12.01
N PHE A 356 0.88 -10.16 -11.44
CA PHE A 356 0.00 -9.57 -10.43
C PHE A 356 -1.32 -9.05 -11.02
N THR A 357 -1.29 -8.36 -12.16
CA THR A 357 -2.44 -7.64 -12.70
C THR A 357 -3.31 -8.48 -13.65
N ILE A 358 -2.71 -9.43 -14.40
CA ILE A 358 -3.46 -10.26 -15.34
C ILE A 358 -4.01 -11.47 -14.60
N THR A 359 -5.31 -11.43 -14.30
CA THR A 359 -5.97 -12.45 -13.48
C THR A 359 -6.21 -13.77 -14.20
N ASP A 360 -6.43 -13.73 -15.51
CA ASP A 360 -6.56 -14.92 -16.37
C ASP A 360 -5.17 -15.49 -16.69
N VAL A 361 -4.89 -16.71 -16.21
CA VAL A 361 -3.59 -17.37 -16.40
C VAL A 361 -3.26 -17.64 -17.88
N HIS A 362 -4.27 -17.91 -18.71
CA HIS A 362 -4.07 -18.09 -20.14
C HIS A 362 -3.65 -16.78 -20.82
N GLN A 363 -4.35 -15.68 -20.51
CA GLN A 363 -3.98 -14.33 -20.98
C GLN A 363 -2.61 -13.90 -20.47
N LEU A 364 -2.26 -14.24 -19.23
CA LEU A 364 -0.92 -14.02 -18.70
C LEU A 364 0.13 -14.79 -19.53
N GLY A 365 -0.14 -16.06 -19.87
CA GLY A 365 0.74 -16.85 -20.73
C GLY A 365 0.95 -16.17 -22.08
N ILE A 366 -0.13 -15.70 -22.73
CA ILE A 366 -0.06 -14.95 -23.98
C ILE A 366 0.82 -13.70 -23.83
N TYR A 367 0.57 -12.90 -22.79
CA TYR A 367 1.34 -11.67 -22.57
C TYR A 367 2.83 -11.94 -22.37
N LEU A 368 3.19 -12.96 -21.58
CA LEU A 368 4.58 -13.34 -21.34
C LEU A 368 5.27 -13.83 -22.63
N THR A 369 4.57 -14.55 -23.50
CA THR A 369 5.15 -14.93 -24.80
C THR A 369 5.34 -13.73 -25.73
N ARG A 370 4.54 -12.66 -25.59
CA ARG A 370 4.78 -11.37 -26.29
C ARG A 370 5.99 -10.65 -25.72
N MET A 371 6.19 -10.66 -24.41
CA MET A 371 7.41 -10.09 -23.80
C MET A 371 8.67 -10.87 -24.19
N PHE A 372 8.57 -12.21 -24.37
CA PHE A 372 9.68 -13.13 -24.64
C PHE A 372 9.39 -13.99 -25.89
N PRO A 373 9.49 -13.43 -27.10
CA PRO A 373 9.07 -14.09 -28.32
C PRO A 373 9.90 -15.34 -28.71
N PHE A 374 11.05 -15.54 -28.05
CA PHE A 374 11.88 -16.73 -28.22
C PHE A 374 11.33 -17.96 -27.48
N VAL A 375 10.33 -17.80 -26.61
CA VAL A 375 9.71 -18.92 -25.89
C VAL A 375 8.66 -19.63 -26.77
N ASN A 376 7.94 -18.87 -27.60
CA ASN A 376 6.96 -19.45 -28.53
C ASN A 376 6.78 -18.53 -29.76
N ALA A 377 6.90 -19.08 -30.95
CA ALA A 377 6.72 -18.31 -32.17
C ALA A 377 5.21 -18.06 -32.40
N HIS A 378 4.79 -16.81 -32.29
CA HIS A 378 3.42 -16.43 -32.62
C HIS A 378 3.23 -16.32 -34.12
N THR A 379 2.24 -17.03 -34.67
CA THR A 379 1.91 -17.05 -36.09
C THR A 379 1.00 -15.90 -36.56
N GLY A 380 0.54 -15.04 -35.61
CA GLY A 380 -0.34 -13.92 -35.95
C GLY A 380 0.42 -12.72 -36.53
N MET A 381 -0.20 -12.05 -37.53
CA MET A 381 0.32 -10.77 -38.03
C MET A 381 0.23 -9.70 -36.93
N VAL A 382 1.38 -9.22 -36.49
CA VAL A 382 1.52 -8.14 -35.52
C VAL A 382 2.23 -6.97 -36.17
N ASN A 383 1.71 -5.77 -35.99
CA ASN A 383 2.42 -4.56 -36.39
C ASN A 383 3.65 -4.36 -35.49
N SER A 384 4.84 -4.65 -36.02
CA SER A 384 6.09 -4.53 -35.26
C SER A 384 6.42 -3.09 -34.83
N MET A 385 5.74 -2.09 -35.38
CA MET A 385 5.96 -0.65 -35.11
C MET A 385 4.82 -0.02 -34.31
N ASP A 386 3.90 -0.81 -33.76
CA ASP A 386 2.74 -0.33 -32.99
C ASP A 386 3.14 0.49 -31.75
N TYR A 387 4.28 0.19 -31.12
CA TYR A 387 4.80 0.88 -29.96
C TYR A 387 5.21 2.34 -30.22
N ILE A 388 5.54 2.71 -31.49
CA ILE A 388 6.04 4.05 -31.83
C ILE A 388 4.99 5.12 -31.53
N LYS A 389 3.72 4.86 -31.87
CA LYS A 389 2.61 5.76 -31.54
C LYS A 389 2.56 6.01 -30.04
N TYR A 390 2.50 4.95 -29.25
CA TYR A 390 2.37 5.06 -27.78
C TYR A 390 3.61 5.66 -27.12
N LEU A 391 4.80 5.36 -27.64
CA LEU A 391 6.02 5.99 -27.14
C LEU A 391 5.99 7.51 -27.36
N LYS A 392 5.52 7.98 -28.55
CA LYS A 392 5.39 9.42 -28.84
C LYS A 392 4.31 10.09 -28.00
N ASP A 393 3.17 9.42 -27.80
CA ASP A 393 2.04 9.99 -27.06
C ASP A 393 2.32 10.09 -25.53
N TYR A 394 3.23 9.24 -25.01
CA TYR A 394 3.51 9.12 -23.58
C TYR A 394 4.96 9.41 -23.18
N ASP A 395 5.84 9.85 -24.08
CA ASP A 395 7.28 10.04 -23.85
C ASP A 395 7.58 10.94 -22.65
N SER A 396 6.94 12.09 -22.57
CA SER A 396 7.11 13.06 -21.48
C SER A 396 6.63 12.52 -20.15
N LEU A 397 5.52 11.76 -20.13
CA LEU A 397 4.99 11.12 -18.93
C LEU A 397 5.87 9.99 -18.44
N LEU A 398 6.38 9.17 -19.36
CA LEU A 398 7.32 8.10 -19.04
C LEU A 398 8.64 8.66 -18.50
N ALA A 399 9.18 9.70 -19.15
CA ALA A 399 10.38 10.40 -18.68
C ALA A 399 10.18 11.00 -17.28
N MET A 400 9.03 11.65 -17.06
CA MET A 400 8.65 12.16 -15.75
C MET A 400 8.54 11.04 -14.71
N GLY A 401 7.88 9.93 -15.05
CA GLY A 401 7.76 8.75 -14.19
C GLY A 401 9.12 8.17 -13.79
N VAL A 402 10.04 8.01 -14.75
CA VAL A 402 11.42 7.58 -14.47
C VAL A 402 12.12 8.54 -13.52
N LEU A 403 12.06 9.85 -13.79
CA LEU A 403 12.71 10.87 -12.97
C LEU A 403 12.18 10.86 -11.52
N PHE A 404 10.85 10.85 -11.34
CA PHE A 404 10.22 10.87 -10.01
C PHE A 404 10.28 9.52 -9.29
N ALA A 405 10.58 8.41 -9.96
CA ALA A 405 10.92 7.13 -9.33
C ALA A 405 12.32 7.15 -8.68
N THR A 406 13.12 8.20 -8.90
CA THR A 406 14.44 8.43 -8.27
C THR A 406 14.36 9.44 -7.12
N PRO A 407 15.37 9.49 -6.22
CA PRO A 407 15.40 10.47 -5.14
C PRO A 407 15.70 11.90 -5.60
N VAL A 408 16.08 12.12 -6.87
CA VAL A 408 16.56 13.43 -7.38
C VAL A 408 15.53 14.55 -7.17
N PRO A 409 14.25 14.40 -7.56
CA PRO A 409 13.26 15.44 -7.34
C PRO A 409 13.02 15.75 -5.86
N ALA A 410 13.02 14.70 -5.01
CA ALA A 410 12.85 14.87 -3.56
C ALA A 410 14.02 15.63 -2.92
N VAL A 411 15.25 15.38 -3.36
CA VAL A 411 16.45 16.10 -2.90
C VAL A 411 16.40 17.57 -3.33
N ILE A 412 16.05 17.84 -4.60
CA ILE A 412 15.92 19.22 -5.12
C ILE A 412 14.83 19.95 -4.32
N TYR A 413 13.64 19.35 -4.21
CA TYR A 413 12.54 19.93 -3.43
C TYR A 413 12.95 20.19 -1.97
N GLY A 414 13.69 19.27 -1.36
CA GLY A 414 14.19 19.39 0.01
C GLY A 414 15.01 20.69 0.23
N ARG A 415 15.74 21.18 -0.79
CA ARG A 415 16.54 22.39 -0.75
C ARG A 415 15.68 23.66 -0.88
N ILE A 416 14.64 23.62 -1.70
CA ILE A 416 13.82 24.81 -2.03
C ILE A 416 12.52 24.90 -1.24
N LYS A 417 12.11 23.86 -0.51
CA LYS A 417 10.79 23.75 0.12
C LYS A 417 10.42 24.86 1.10
N ARG A 418 11.40 25.56 1.68
CA ARG A 418 11.16 26.67 2.62
C ARG A 418 11.06 28.05 1.95
N GLY A 419 11.39 28.16 0.68
CA GLY A 419 11.37 29.38 -0.08
C GLY A 419 10.15 29.51 -1.00
N MET A 420 10.06 30.65 -1.67
CA MET A 420 9.00 30.96 -2.64
C MET A 420 8.90 29.89 -3.73
N PHE A 421 10.03 29.44 -4.28
CA PHE A 421 10.04 28.39 -5.33
C PHE A 421 9.41 27.08 -4.88
N GLY A 422 9.64 26.66 -3.63
CA GLY A 422 9.01 25.47 -3.10
C GLY A 422 7.50 25.61 -2.90
N THR A 423 7.04 26.83 -2.56
CA THR A 423 5.61 27.13 -2.44
C THR A 423 4.95 27.20 -3.82
N LEU A 424 5.59 27.84 -4.80
CA LEU A 424 5.12 27.87 -6.18
C LEU A 424 5.04 26.46 -6.79
N ALA A 425 6.04 25.60 -6.56
CA ALA A 425 6.02 24.24 -7.03
C ALA A 425 4.79 23.46 -6.48
N ILE A 426 4.48 23.60 -5.19
CA ILE A 426 3.28 22.99 -4.59
C ILE A 426 1.99 23.57 -5.18
N ALA A 427 1.92 24.88 -5.40
CA ALA A 427 0.75 25.52 -6.02
C ALA A 427 0.54 25.02 -7.46
N VAL A 428 1.61 24.89 -8.25
CA VAL A 428 1.54 24.35 -9.62
C VAL A 428 1.09 22.89 -9.60
N ILE A 429 1.68 22.03 -8.73
CA ILE A 429 1.25 20.62 -8.61
C ILE A 429 -0.23 20.54 -8.22
N PHE A 430 -0.69 21.38 -7.29
CA PHE A 430 -2.09 21.42 -6.89
C PHE A 430 -3.00 21.86 -8.04
N ALA A 431 -2.67 22.94 -8.74
CA ALA A 431 -3.46 23.44 -9.87
C ALA A 431 -3.55 22.41 -11.00
N LEU A 432 -2.44 21.76 -11.37
CA LEU A 432 -2.43 20.69 -12.35
C LEU A 432 -3.24 19.48 -11.88
N SER A 433 -3.16 19.13 -10.60
CA SER A 433 -3.97 18.04 -10.05
C SER A 433 -5.46 18.35 -10.14
N MET A 434 -5.86 19.59 -9.84
CA MET A 434 -7.27 20.02 -9.98
C MET A 434 -7.73 20.01 -11.43
N TYR A 435 -6.90 20.48 -12.35
CA TYR A 435 -7.20 20.41 -13.78
C TYR A 435 -7.45 18.96 -14.24
N TYR A 436 -6.53 18.05 -13.92
CA TYR A 436 -6.69 16.64 -14.34
C TYR A 436 -7.84 15.93 -13.64
N LEU A 437 -8.14 16.25 -12.38
CA LEU A 437 -9.34 15.72 -11.71
C LEU A 437 -10.63 16.21 -12.37
N ALA A 438 -10.64 17.42 -12.94
CA ALA A 438 -11.81 17.97 -13.61
C ALA A 438 -12.03 17.37 -15.01
N VAL A 439 -10.96 17.01 -15.71
CA VAL A 439 -11.01 16.55 -17.13
C VAL A 439 -11.04 15.02 -17.25
N SER A 440 -10.51 14.31 -16.25
CA SER A 440 -10.42 12.84 -16.28
C SER A 440 -11.60 12.20 -15.56
N ALA A 441 -12.06 11.05 -16.05
CA ALA A 441 -12.96 10.21 -15.28
C ALA A 441 -12.29 9.82 -13.94
N ASN A 442 -13.05 9.85 -12.84
CA ASN A 442 -12.56 9.44 -11.53
C ASN A 442 -12.01 8.01 -11.60
N ASN A 443 -10.68 7.85 -11.55
CA ASN A 443 -10.05 6.54 -11.41
C ASN A 443 -9.96 6.20 -9.93
N PRO A 444 -10.66 5.13 -9.47
CA PRO A 444 -10.48 4.66 -8.11
C PRO A 444 -9.03 4.24 -7.90
N PHE A 445 -8.60 4.21 -6.65
CA PHE A 445 -7.29 3.69 -6.29
C PHE A 445 -7.19 2.20 -6.68
N LEU A 446 -6.11 1.80 -7.35
CA LEU A 446 -5.94 0.43 -7.88
C LEU A 446 -6.15 -0.65 -6.80
N TYR A 447 -5.71 -0.41 -5.58
CA TYR A 447 -5.87 -1.33 -4.45
C TYR A 447 -7.32 -1.57 -4.00
N PHE A 448 -8.29 -0.82 -4.50
CA PHE A 448 -9.71 -1.09 -4.23
C PHE A 448 -10.24 -2.28 -5.04
N ASN A 449 -9.47 -2.72 -6.03
CA ASN A 449 -9.82 -3.83 -6.90
C ASN A 449 -9.26 -5.18 -6.42
N PHE A 450 -8.49 -5.19 -5.30
CA PHE A 450 -7.79 -6.39 -4.79
C PHE A 450 -8.25 -6.80 -3.40
#